data_3f4bc2805b527e2b924d29f117b3c2bc
#
_entry.id   3f4bc2805b527e2b924d29f117b3c2bc
#
_cell.length_a   1.000
_cell.length_b   1.000
_cell.length_c   1.000
_cell.angle_alpha   90.00
_cell.angle_beta   90.00
_cell.angle_gamma   90.00
#
_symmetry.space_group_name_H-M   'P 1'
#
loop_
_entity.id
_entity.type
_entity.pdbx_description
1 polymer ?
#
loop_
_entity_poly.entity_id
_entity_poly.type
_entity_poly.pdbx_seq_one_letter_code
_entity_poly.pdbx_strand_id
1 'polypeptide(L)'
;GGAFLALKGARVDGHDFAGAAIAAGAALVVVTDDLPEQALAFAREAGCCIACVPDAQQALSALASAWREELSAHVVGVTGSVGKTTTRGLAAQVLSARFKTESTKGNFNNELGLPLTVLTAPKDCEALVVEMGMDGRGQIARLAAVARPERAIITNVGTAHLEYLGTRENIARAKAEIAEALPDGEGVAFLAADGEFTD
;
A
#
# COMPACT_ATOMS: atom_id res chain seq x y z
N GLY A 1 15.99 14.47 6.94
CA GLY A 1 15.58 13.30 7.68
C GLY A 1 14.48 12.53 6.96
N GLY A 2 14.60 11.25 6.94
CA GLY A 2 13.62 10.31 6.40
C GLY A 2 13.79 8.99 7.13
N ALA A 3 12.94 7.99 6.83
CA ALA A 3 13.08 6.63 7.34
C ALA A 3 13.62 5.73 6.22
N PHE A 4 14.54 4.84 6.57
CA PHE A 4 15.03 3.77 5.71
C PHE A 4 14.58 2.43 6.28
N LEU A 5 13.97 1.58 5.46
CA LEU A 5 13.59 0.24 5.83
C LEU A 5 14.50 -0.76 5.11
N ALA A 6 15.25 -1.54 5.87
CA ALA A 6 16.10 -2.59 5.36
C ALA A 6 15.26 -3.83 5.02
N LEU A 7 14.90 -3.98 3.75
CA LEU A 7 14.16 -5.12 3.25
C LEU A 7 15.12 -6.12 2.62
N LYS A 8 14.96 -7.42 2.92
CA LYS A 8 15.69 -8.49 2.24
C LYS A 8 15.05 -8.76 0.88
N GLY A 9 15.75 -8.41 -0.17
CA GLY A 9 15.36 -8.71 -1.54
C GLY A 9 15.97 -10.03 -2.02
N ALA A 10 15.50 -10.50 -3.19
CA ALA A 10 15.99 -11.76 -3.78
C ALA A 10 17.48 -11.71 -4.23
N ARG A 11 18.03 -10.54 -4.44
CA ARG A 11 19.42 -10.34 -4.96
C ARG A 11 20.28 -9.48 -4.05
N VAL A 12 19.67 -8.69 -3.19
CA VAL A 12 20.34 -7.66 -2.40
C VAL A 12 19.67 -7.62 -1.03
N ASP A 13 20.48 -7.51 0.03
CA ASP A 13 19.98 -7.29 1.39
C ASP A 13 19.98 -5.77 1.68
N GLY A 14 18.84 -5.25 2.09
CA GLY A 14 18.70 -3.84 2.46
C GLY A 14 19.57 -3.44 3.65
N HIS A 15 19.95 -4.38 4.53
CA HIS A 15 20.81 -4.13 5.68
C HIS A 15 22.20 -3.63 5.27
N ASP A 16 22.72 -4.06 4.10
CA ASP A 16 24.00 -3.61 3.56
C ASP A 16 24.03 -2.09 3.27
N PHE A 17 22.86 -1.48 3.13
CA PHE A 17 22.72 -0.04 2.84
C PHE A 17 22.40 0.81 4.08
N ALA A 18 22.28 0.21 5.26
CA ALA A 18 21.96 0.95 6.48
C ALA A 18 22.97 2.08 6.76
N GLY A 19 24.27 1.80 6.62
CA GLY A 19 25.33 2.81 6.79
C GLY A 19 25.22 3.96 5.78
N ALA A 20 24.92 3.64 4.51
CA ALA A 20 24.74 4.65 3.47
C ALA A 20 23.48 5.51 3.72
N ALA A 21 22.40 4.91 4.22
CA ALA A 21 21.18 5.62 4.59
C ALA A 21 21.43 6.60 5.75
N ILE A 22 22.19 6.17 6.78
CA ILE A 22 22.59 7.03 7.90
C ILE A 22 23.42 8.20 7.39
N ALA A 23 24.43 7.94 6.53
CA ALA A 23 25.27 8.96 5.92
C ALA A 23 24.47 9.97 5.07
N ALA A 24 23.38 9.51 4.42
CA ALA A 24 22.46 10.35 3.66
C ALA A 24 21.49 11.14 4.56
N GLY A 25 21.58 11.03 5.89
CA GLY A 25 20.78 11.79 6.86
C GLY A 25 19.43 11.14 7.19
N ALA A 26 19.31 9.81 7.13
CA ALA A 26 18.15 9.11 7.66
C ALA A 26 18.01 9.39 9.17
N ALA A 27 16.79 9.75 9.60
CA ALA A 27 16.48 9.94 11.01
C ALA A 27 16.11 8.61 11.70
N LEU A 28 15.66 7.63 10.92
CA LEU A 28 15.28 6.30 11.37
C LEU A 28 15.77 5.26 10.36
N VAL A 29 16.37 4.18 10.87
CA VAL A 29 16.66 2.96 10.11
C VAL A 29 15.96 1.79 10.78
N VAL A 30 15.08 1.11 10.04
CA VAL A 30 14.37 -0.08 10.50
C VAL A 30 15.09 -1.31 9.94
N VAL A 31 15.44 -2.25 10.80
CA VAL A 31 16.17 -3.47 10.48
C VAL A 31 15.47 -4.70 11.06
N THR A 32 15.77 -5.87 10.51
CA THR A 32 15.30 -7.15 11.05
C THR A 32 16.42 -7.96 11.70
N ASP A 33 17.66 -7.59 11.43
CA ASP A 33 18.86 -8.22 11.99
C ASP A 33 19.71 -7.18 12.73
N ASP A 34 20.57 -7.66 13.61
CA ASP A 34 21.52 -6.79 14.32
C ASP A 34 22.51 -6.16 13.32
N LEU A 35 22.71 -4.86 13.49
CA LEU A 35 23.74 -4.15 12.72
C LEU A 35 25.12 -4.31 13.41
N PRO A 36 26.21 -4.27 12.63
CA PRO A 36 27.56 -4.21 13.16
C PRO A 36 27.75 -3.02 14.13
N GLU A 37 28.56 -3.20 15.19
CA GLU A 37 28.80 -2.15 16.19
C GLU A 37 29.28 -0.82 15.59
N GLN A 38 30.06 -0.89 14.49
CA GLN A 38 30.50 0.30 13.76
C GLN A 38 29.30 1.10 13.19
N ALA A 39 28.28 0.41 12.65
CA ALA A 39 27.08 1.06 12.13
C ALA A 39 26.23 1.65 13.25
N LEU A 40 26.15 0.98 14.41
CA LEU A 40 25.44 1.48 15.60
C LEU A 40 26.16 2.72 16.18
N ALA A 41 27.49 2.71 16.26
CA ALA A 41 28.27 3.88 16.70
C ALA A 41 28.05 5.07 15.76
N PHE A 42 28.11 4.82 14.45
CA PHE A 42 27.87 5.85 13.43
C PHE A 42 26.43 6.40 13.49
N ALA A 43 25.42 5.55 13.74
CA ALA A 43 24.04 5.99 13.94
C ALA A 43 23.91 6.92 15.14
N ARG A 44 24.56 6.58 16.28
CA ARG A 44 24.57 7.43 17.50
C ARG A 44 25.20 8.80 17.22
N GLU A 45 26.33 8.85 16.54
CA GLU A 45 27.01 10.09 16.16
C GLU A 45 26.16 10.96 15.22
N ALA A 46 25.46 10.32 14.27
CA ALA A 46 24.58 10.99 13.31
C ALA A 46 23.21 11.39 13.88
N GLY A 47 22.88 10.98 15.11
CA GLY A 47 21.56 11.18 15.71
C GLY A 47 20.45 10.39 15.02
N CYS A 48 20.79 9.26 14.37
CA CYS A 48 19.87 8.36 13.70
C CYS A 48 19.34 7.30 14.68
N CYS A 49 18.03 7.12 14.77
CA CYS A 49 17.43 6.03 15.52
C CYS A 49 17.50 4.71 14.73
N ILE A 50 17.83 3.61 15.42
CA ILE A 50 17.76 2.26 14.88
C ILE A 50 16.60 1.53 15.55
N ALA A 51 15.68 0.98 14.77
CA ALA A 51 14.59 0.12 15.25
C ALA A 51 14.78 -1.30 14.70
N CYS A 52 15.00 -2.27 15.59
CA CYS A 52 15.02 -3.68 15.24
C CYS A 52 13.60 -4.24 15.40
N VAL A 53 13.08 -4.86 14.35
CA VAL A 53 11.71 -5.40 14.28
C VAL A 53 11.75 -6.83 13.75
N PRO A 54 10.78 -7.69 14.11
CA PRO A 54 10.73 -9.06 13.61
C PRO A 54 10.49 -9.16 12.09
N ASP A 55 9.76 -8.19 11.53
CA ASP A 55 9.36 -8.15 10.12
C ASP A 55 9.24 -6.69 9.65
N ALA A 56 10.09 -6.31 8.70
CA ALA A 56 10.13 -4.94 8.18
C ALA A 56 8.89 -4.61 7.32
N GLN A 57 8.30 -5.59 6.64
CA GLN A 57 7.08 -5.37 5.85
C GLN A 57 5.87 -5.15 6.76
N GLN A 58 5.75 -5.92 7.84
CA GLN A 58 4.72 -5.69 8.85
C GLN A 58 4.91 -4.34 9.54
N ALA A 59 6.16 -3.96 9.87
CA ALA A 59 6.46 -2.64 10.43
C ALA A 59 6.06 -1.50 9.47
N LEU A 60 6.34 -1.64 8.17
CA LEU A 60 5.91 -0.68 7.15
C LEU A 60 4.38 -0.54 7.10
N SER A 61 3.67 -1.67 7.11
CA SER A 61 2.20 -1.69 7.11
C SER A 61 1.63 -1.07 8.38
N ALA A 62 2.22 -1.34 9.55
CA ALA A 62 1.80 -0.76 10.82
C ALA A 62 2.02 0.77 10.85
N LEU A 63 3.16 1.26 10.37
CA LEU A 63 3.44 2.69 10.24
C LEU A 63 2.44 3.36 9.29
N ALA A 64 2.14 2.73 8.15
CA ALA A 64 1.18 3.26 7.19
C ALA A 64 -0.25 3.28 7.77
N SER A 65 -0.64 2.24 8.50
CA SER A 65 -1.95 2.20 9.17
C SER A 65 -2.09 3.29 10.23
N ALA A 66 -1.04 3.52 11.03
CA ALA A 66 -1.03 4.60 12.02
C ALA A 66 -1.09 5.98 11.34
N TRP A 67 -0.34 6.18 10.24
CA TRP A 67 -0.42 7.43 9.47
C TRP A 67 -1.79 7.62 8.82
N ARG A 68 -2.42 6.52 8.33
CA ARG A 68 -3.79 6.56 7.78
C ARG A 68 -4.81 7.08 8.79
N GLU A 69 -4.66 6.76 10.08
CA GLU A 69 -5.54 7.28 11.15
C GLU A 69 -5.42 8.80 11.35
N GLU A 70 -4.25 9.36 11.06
CA GLU A 70 -4.00 10.81 11.12
C GLU A 70 -4.53 11.58 9.89
N LEU A 71 -4.88 10.86 8.82
CA LEU A 71 -5.39 11.47 7.59
C LEU A 71 -6.92 11.55 7.62
N SER A 72 -7.46 12.76 7.40
CA SER A 72 -8.89 12.98 7.22
C SER A 72 -9.36 12.71 5.77
N ALA A 73 -8.50 12.13 4.94
CA ALA A 73 -8.77 11.89 3.53
C ALA A 73 -9.86 10.83 3.30
N HIS A 74 -10.76 11.09 2.36
CA HIS A 74 -11.64 10.07 1.79
C HIS A 74 -10.83 9.12 0.92
N VAL A 75 -10.92 7.81 1.17
CA VAL A 75 -10.12 6.82 0.44
C VAL A 75 -10.97 6.03 -0.54
N VAL A 76 -10.51 6.03 -1.79
CA VAL A 76 -11.08 5.22 -2.88
C VAL A 76 -10.09 4.12 -3.25
N GLY A 77 -10.47 2.87 -3.02
CA GLY A 77 -9.70 1.71 -3.45
C GLY A 77 -10.09 1.26 -4.85
N VAL A 78 -9.12 0.96 -5.70
CA VAL A 78 -9.36 0.51 -7.08
C VAL A 78 -8.67 -0.83 -7.31
N THR A 79 -9.45 -1.85 -7.68
CA THR A 79 -8.93 -3.16 -8.11
C THR A 79 -9.57 -3.62 -9.41
N GLY A 80 -9.15 -4.76 -9.91
CA GLY A 80 -9.67 -5.40 -11.13
C GLY A 80 -8.61 -6.18 -11.87
N SER A 81 -8.99 -6.93 -12.88
CA SER A 81 -8.04 -7.69 -13.70
C SER A 81 -7.27 -6.77 -14.64
N VAL A 82 -7.98 -5.88 -15.35
CA VAL A 82 -7.41 -4.85 -16.23
C VAL A 82 -8.04 -3.48 -15.94
N GLY A 83 -7.38 -2.40 -16.37
CA GLY A 83 -7.93 -1.05 -16.25
C GLY A 83 -7.73 -0.36 -14.89
N LYS A 84 -7.16 -1.02 -13.87
CA LYS A 84 -6.90 -0.43 -12.54
C LYS A 84 -6.20 0.92 -12.60
N THR A 85 -5.05 0.98 -13.25
CA THR A 85 -4.21 2.18 -13.32
C THR A 85 -4.91 3.32 -14.05
N THR A 86 -5.63 3.02 -15.15
CA THR A 86 -6.41 4.02 -15.88
C THR A 86 -7.56 4.55 -15.03
N THR A 87 -8.34 3.66 -14.40
CA THR A 87 -9.47 4.05 -13.55
C THR A 87 -9.01 4.86 -12.34
N ARG A 88 -7.92 4.43 -11.67
CA ARG A 88 -7.29 5.18 -10.58
C ARG A 88 -6.89 6.58 -11.04
N GLY A 89 -6.24 6.70 -12.21
CA GLY A 89 -5.81 7.98 -12.76
C GLY A 89 -6.98 8.91 -13.06
N LEU A 90 -8.04 8.40 -13.69
CA LEU A 90 -9.27 9.16 -13.98
C LEU A 90 -9.99 9.58 -12.69
N ALA A 91 -10.14 8.67 -11.72
CA ALA A 91 -10.75 8.99 -10.44
C ALA A 91 -9.97 10.07 -9.69
N ALA A 92 -8.64 9.97 -9.66
CA ALA A 92 -7.78 10.98 -9.03
C ALA A 92 -7.92 12.35 -9.73
N GLN A 93 -7.97 12.37 -11.07
CA GLN A 93 -8.13 13.60 -11.84
C GLN A 93 -9.49 14.26 -11.59
N VAL A 94 -10.57 13.48 -11.54
CA VAL A 94 -11.91 14.00 -11.24
C VAL A 94 -11.97 14.55 -9.81
N LEU A 95 -11.45 13.83 -8.83
CA LEU A 95 -11.43 14.27 -7.43
C LEU A 95 -10.56 15.51 -7.23
N SER A 96 -9.45 15.65 -7.94
CA SER A 96 -8.55 16.80 -7.85
C SER A 96 -9.16 18.10 -8.35
N ALA A 97 -10.29 18.06 -9.06
CA ALA A 97 -11.05 19.27 -9.40
C ALA A 97 -11.67 19.95 -8.16
N ARG A 98 -11.81 19.21 -7.03
CA ARG A 98 -12.46 19.73 -5.81
C ARG A 98 -11.63 19.52 -4.55
N PHE A 99 -10.81 18.47 -4.48
CA PHE A 99 -10.12 18.02 -3.29
C PHE A 99 -8.60 18.02 -3.51
N LYS A 100 -7.83 18.24 -2.45
CA LYS A 100 -6.39 17.95 -2.44
C LYS A 100 -6.21 16.44 -2.53
N THR A 101 -5.92 15.96 -3.73
CA THR A 101 -5.97 14.53 -4.06
C THR A 101 -4.58 13.96 -4.27
N GLU A 102 -4.29 12.87 -3.60
CA GLU A 102 -3.13 12.00 -3.84
C GLU A 102 -3.56 10.66 -4.42
N SER A 103 -2.65 10.00 -5.12
CA SER A 103 -2.94 8.67 -5.67
C SER A 103 -1.68 7.82 -5.78
N THR A 104 -1.87 6.50 -5.84
CA THR A 104 -0.80 5.54 -6.09
C THR A 104 0.06 5.97 -7.29
N LYS A 105 1.38 6.02 -7.11
CA LYS A 105 2.35 6.33 -8.18
C LYS A 105 2.86 5.05 -8.80
N GLY A 106 3.01 5.05 -10.14
CA GLY A 106 3.51 3.88 -10.85
C GLY A 106 2.69 2.62 -10.56
N ASN A 107 3.37 1.56 -10.15
CA ASN A 107 2.83 0.25 -9.80
C ASN A 107 2.89 -0.06 -8.29
N PHE A 108 2.85 0.96 -7.43
CA PHE A 108 2.89 0.81 -5.98
C PHE A 108 1.55 0.28 -5.42
N ASN A 109 1.10 -0.85 -5.94
CA ASN A 109 -0.21 -1.45 -5.69
C ASN A 109 -0.18 -2.76 -4.88
N ASN A 110 0.99 -3.11 -4.33
CA ASN A 110 1.23 -4.31 -3.53
C ASN A 110 1.51 -3.98 -2.05
N GLU A 111 1.86 -5.00 -1.26
CA GLU A 111 2.10 -4.91 0.19
C GLU A 111 3.30 -4.05 0.60
N LEU A 112 4.14 -3.62 -0.35
CA LEU A 112 5.20 -2.63 -0.13
C LEU A 112 4.79 -1.25 -0.68
N GLY A 113 4.22 -1.21 -1.86
CA GLY A 113 3.93 0.03 -2.57
C GLY A 113 2.74 0.80 -2.00
N LEU A 114 1.67 0.10 -1.61
CA LEU A 114 0.49 0.76 -1.06
C LEU A 114 0.79 1.43 0.31
N PRO A 115 1.49 0.78 1.27
CA PRO A 115 1.91 1.47 2.49
C PRO A 115 2.75 2.72 2.22
N LEU A 116 3.68 2.69 1.26
CA LEU A 116 4.44 3.87 0.87
C LEU A 116 3.56 4.98 0.28
N THR A 117 2.54 4.62 -0.49
CA THR A 117 1.55 5.59 -1.01
C THR A 117 0.83 6.29 0.14
N VAL A 118 0.39 5.54 1.16
CA VAL A 118 -0.27 6.10 2.34
C VAL A 118 0.67 7.00 3.14
N LEU A 119 1.91 6.54 3.42
CA LEU A 119 2.91 7.29 4.19
C LEU A 119 3.37 8.58 3.51
N THR A 120 3.32 8.65 2.18
CA THR A 120 3.70 9.85 1.42
C THR A 120 2.55 10.82 1.20
N ALA A 121 1.32 10.46 1.55
CA ALA A 121 0.18 11.38 1.51
C ALA A 121 0.37 12.48 2.58
N PRO A 122 0.29 13.77 2.19
CA PRO A 122 0.42 14.87 3.14
C PRO A 122 -0.78 14.92 4.10
N LYS A 123 -0.58 15.49 5.30
CA LYS A 123 -1.62 15.53 6.33
C LYS A 123 -2.88 16.29 5.90
N ASP A 124 -2.75 17.22 4.98
CA ASP A 124 -3.85 18.00 4.41
C ASP A 124 -4.45 17.39 3.12
N CYS A 125 -4.13 16.11 2.84
CA CYS A 125 -4.77 15.33 1.79
C CYS A 125 -6.25 15.15 2.11
N GLU A 126 -7.13 15.47 1.16
CA GLU A 126 -8.58 15.35 1.32
C GLU A 126 -9.17 14.14 0.59
N ALA A 127 -8.47 13.63 -0.45
CA ALA A 127 -8.85 12.41 -1.16
C ALA A 127 -7.60 11.59 -1.51
N LEU A 128 -7.66 10.28 -1.28
CA LEU A 128 -6.57 9.36 -1.59
C LEU A 128 -7.11 8.21 -2.46
N VAL A 129 -6.60 8.10 -3.68
CA VAL A 129 -6.99 7.04 -4.62
C VAL A 129 -5.90 5.98 -4.69
N VAL A 130 -6.16 4.80 -4.14
CA VAL A 130 -5.18 3.72 -4.04
C VAL A 130 -5.51 2.57 -4.99
N GLU A 131 -4.51 2.13 -5.74
CA GLU A 131 -4.59 0.93 -6.56
C GLU A 131 -4.23 -0.29 -5.71
N MET A 132 -5.04 -1.35 -5.78
CA MET A 132 -4.84 -2.59 -5.06
C MET A 132 -4.69 -3.75 -6.05
N GLY A 133 -3.46 -4.25 -6.18
CA GLY A 133 -3.11 -5.43 -6.94
C GLY A 133 -3.09 -6.68 -6.07
N MET A 134 -3.17 -7.85 -6.70
CA MET A 134 -3.06 -9.13 -6.00
C MET A 134 -2.58 -10.23 -6.97
N ASP A 135 -1.90 -11.22 -6.40
CA ASP A 135 -1.55 -12.48 -7.05
C ASP A 135 -2.27 -13.67 -6.37
N GLY A 136 -2.82 -13.46 -5.16
CA GLY A 136 -3.47 -14.47 -4.35
C GLY A 136 -4.57 -13.91 -3.45
N ARG A 137 -5.30 -14.82 -2.81
CA ARG A 137 -6.36 -14.49 -1.84
C ARG A 137 -5.78 -13.84 -0.59
N GLY A 138 -6.56 -12.96 0.05
CA GLY A 138 -6.20 -12.25 1.27
C GLY A 138 -5.27 -11.05 1.06
N GLN A 139 -4.71 -10.86 -0.14
CA GLN A 139 -3.80 -9.75 -0.39
C GLN A 139 -4.55 -8.42 -0.46
N ILE A 140 -5.70 -8.37 -1.13
CA ILE A 140 -6.53 -7.15 -1.17
C ILE A 140 -7.05 -6.82 0.22
N ALA A 141 -7.47 -7.81 1.01
CA ALA A 141 -7.89 -7.61 2.39
C ALA A 141 -6.77 -6.95 3.24
N ARG A 142 -5.51 -7.42 3.10
CA ARG A 142 -4.37 -6.80 3.80
C ARG A 142 -4.11 -5.37 3.35
N LEU A 143 -4.19 -5.10 2.04
CA LEU A 143 -4.05 -3.74 1.49
C LEU A 143 -5.17 -2.83 1.98
N ALA A 144 -6.41 -3.33 1.99
CA ALA A 144 -7.58 -2.60 2.46
C ALA A 144 -7.51 -2.31 3.97
N ALA A 145 -6.96 -3.23 4.77
CA ALA A 145 -6.75 -3.01 6.20
C ALA A 145 -5.80 -1.82 6.48
N VAL A 146 -4.80 -1.61 5.61
CA VAL A 146 -3.89 -0.45 5.70
C VAL A 146 -4.57 0.83 5.21
N ALA A 147 -5.20 0.79 4.02
CA ALA A 147 -5.73 1.99 3.39
C ALA A 147 -7.09 2.42 3.94
N ARG A 148 -7.89 1.48 4.46
CA ARG A 148 -9.27 1.68 4.97
C ARG A 148 -10.12 2.46 3.98
N PRO A 149 -10.43 1.89 2.80
CA PRO A 149 -11.23 2.57 1.80
C PRO A 149 -12.69 2.73 2.27
N GLU A 150 -13.31 3.85 1.94
CA GLU A 150 -14.75 4.10 2.11
C GLU A 150 -15.52 3.81 0.83
N ARG A 151 -14.81 3.83 -0.28
CA ARG A 151 -15.34 3.56 -1.63
C ARG A 151 -14.42 2.58 -2.34
N ALA A 152 -15.02 1.65 -3.07
CA ALA A 152 -14.29 0.66 -3.87
C ALA A 152 -14.73 0.70 -5.33
N ILE A 153 -13.78 0.53 -6.24
CA ILE A 153 -14.06 0.33 -7.67
C ILE A 153 -13.44 -0.98 -8.09
N ILE A 154 -14.25 -1.92 -8.56
CA ILE A 154 -13.81 -3.16 -9.19
C ILE A 154 -14.05 -3.02 -10.70
N THR A 155 -12.98 -2.81 -11.46
CA THR A 155 -13.09 -2.51 -12.88
C THR A 155 -13.64 -3.67 -13.70
N ASN A 156 -13.19 -4.88 -13.40
CA ASN A 156 -13.67 -6.12 -14.01
C ASN A 156 -13.08 -7.36 -13.32
N VAL A 157 -13.66 -8.53 -13.65
CA VAL A 157 -13.15 -9.86 -13.31
C VAL A 157 -12.81 -10.60 -14.60
N GLY A 158 -11.53 -10.58 -14.96
CA GLY A 158 -10.99 -11.30 -16.13
C GLY A 158 -10.24 -12.57 -15.73
N THR A 159 -9.25 -12.95 -16.54
CA THR A 159 -8.42 -14.14 -16.36
C THR A 159 -7.02 -13.85 -15.81
N ALA A 160 -6.70 -12.59 -15.48
CA ALA A 160 -5.42 -12.25 -14.86
C ALA A 160 -5.25 -13.01 -13.53
N HIS A 161 -4.06 -13.61 -13.31
CA HIS A 161 -3.72 -14.43 -12.14
C HIS A 161 -4.48 -15.76 -12.05
N LEU A 162 -5.03 -16.26 -13.17
CA LEU A 162 -5.71 -17.57 -13.23
C LEU A 162 -4.78 -18.71 -12.81
N GLU A 163 -3.49 -18.61 -13.12
CA GLU A 163 -2.44 -19.57 -12.76
C GLU A 163 -2.27 -19.75 -11.23
N TYR A 164 -2.53 -18.68 -10.45
CA TYR A 164 -2.42 -18.70 -8.99
C TYR A 164 -3.75 -19.01 -8.29
N LEU A 165 -4.86 -18.58 -8.87
CA LEU A 165 -6.20 -18.68 -8.27
C LEU A 165 -7.05 -19.81 -8.82
N GLY A 166 -6.65 -20.41 -9.95
CA GLY A 166 -7.26 -21.59 -10.56
C GLY A 166 -8.55 -21.34 -11.32
N THR A 167 -9.48 -20.54 -10.79
CA THR A 167 -10.78 -20.25 -11.44
C THR A 167 -11.12 -18.77 -11.43
N ARG A 168 -12.03 -18.35 -12.31
CA ARG A 168 -12.53 -16.96 -12.37
C ARG A 168 -13.36 -16.60 -11.12
N GLU A 169 -14.07 -17.55 -10.56
CA GLU A 169 -14.81 -17.38 -9.29
C GLU A 169 -13.85 -17.07 -8.14
N ASN A 170 -12.69 -17.72 -8.07
CA ASN A 170 -11.67 -17.41 -7.07
C ASN A 170 -11.05 -16.01 -7.30
N ILE A 171 -10.89 -15.59 -8.56
CA ILE A 171 -10.46 -14.23 -8.90
C ILE A 171 -11.52 -13.21 -8.44
N ALA A 172 -12.80 -13.49 -8.68
CA ALA A 172 -13.92 -12.66 -8.23
C ALA A 172 -13.92 -12.51 -6.71
N ARG A 173 -13.83 -13.63 -5.98
CA ARG A 173 -13.77 -13.63 -4.50
C ARG A 173 -12.56 -12.87 -3.97
N ALA A 174 -11.39 -13.03 -4.57
CA ALA A 174 -10.20 -12.28 -4.15
C ALA A 174 -10.36 -10.77 -4.39
N LYS A 175 -11.06 -10.35 -5.46
CA LYS A 175 -11.35 -8.93 -5.70
C LYS A 175 -12.48 -8.40 -4.82
N ALA A 176 -13.45 -9.24 -4.45
CA ALA A 176 -14.53 -8.86 -3.53
C ALA A 176 -14.03 -8.50 -2.14
N GLU A 177 -12.83 -8.96 -1.74
CA GLU A 177 -12.18 -8.57 -0.47
C GLU A 177 -12.13 -7.04 -0.27
N ILE A 178 -12.04 -6.24 -1.36
CA ILE A 178 -12.07 -4.78 -1.24
C ILE A 178 -13.46 -4.28 -0.82
N ALA A 179 -14.52 -4.89 -1.30
CA ALA A 179 -15.89 -4.53 -0.94
C ALA A 179 -16.23 -5.01 0.47
N GLU A 180 -15.75 -6.19 0.86
CA GLU A 180 -15.89 -6.75 2.21
C GLU A 180 -15.19 -5.90 3.29
N ALA A 181 -14.15 -5.15 2.89
CA ALA A 181 -13.40 -4.26 3.78
C ALA A 181 -14.01 -2.85 3.92
N LEU A 182 -15.09 -2.54 3.22
CA LEU A 182 -15.76 -1.25 3.33
C LEU A 182 -16.52 -1.14 4.66
N PRO A 183 -16.69 0.08 5.21
CA PRO A 183 -17.46 0.27 6.44
C PRO A 183 -18.93 -0.11 6.25
N ASP A 184 -19.48 -0.84 7.20
CA ASP A 184 -20.87 -1.30 7.19
C ASP A 184 -21.85 -0.13 7.09
N GLY A 185 -22.79 -0.23 6.16
CA GLY A 185 -23.89 0.75 5.97
C GLY A 185 -23.47 2.08 5.31
N GLU A 186 -22.18 2.40 5.25
CA GLU A 186 -21.66 3.65 4.70
C GLU A 186 -20.77 3.45 3.47
N GLY A 187 -20.19 2.26 3.34
CA GLY A 187 -19.33 1.88 2.24
C GLY A 187 -20.08 1.77 0.90
N VAL A 188 -19.44 2.17 -0.21
CA VAL A 188 -20.01 2.04 -1.55
C VAL A 188 -19.04 1.35 -2.48
N ALA A 189 -19.46 0.25 -3.09
CA ALA A 189 -18.73 -0.44 -4.13
C ALA A 189 -19.33 -0.13 -5.52
N PHE A 190 -18.46 0.22 -6.46
CA PHE A 190 -18.80 0.43 -7.87
C PHE A 190 -18.32 -0.78 -8.67
N LEU A 191 -19.25 -1.46 -9.33
CA LEU A 191 -19.02 -2.65 -10.14
C LEU A 191 -19.43 -2.38 -11.58
N ALA A 192 -18.82 -3.10 -12.54
CA ALA A 192 -19.26 -3.06 -13.94
C ALA A 192 -20.62 -3.79 -14.05
N ALA A 193 -21.67 -3.09 -14.50
CA ALA A 193 -23.04 -3.62 -14.54
C ALA A 193 -23.23 -4.81 -15.49
N ASP A 194 -22.32 -4.98 -16.47
CA ASP A 194 -22.30 -6.08 -17.43
C ASP A 194 -21.35 -7.23 -17.00
N GLY A 195 -20.86 -7.18 -15.77
CA GLY A 195 -19.94 -8.18 -15.22
C GLY A 195 -20.66 -9.48 -14.83
N GLU A 196 -20.08 -10.62 -15.17
CA GLU A 196 -20.60 -11.96 -14.85
C GLU A 196 -20.70 -12.24 -13.32
N PHE A 197 -20.00 -11.47 -12.49
CA PHE A 197 -19.89 -11.66 -11.04
C PHE A 197 -20.40 -10.44 -10.24
N THR A 198 -21.41 -9.76 -10.76
CA THR A 198 -21.97 -8.54 -10.14
C THR A 198 -23.28 -8.77 -9.39
N ASP A 199 -23.81 -10.00 -9.45
CA ASP A 199 -25.02 -10.45 -8.75
C ASP A 199 -24.70 -11.02 -7.35
#